data_d735309b83fe1e247eb706ca109d54b1
#
_entry.id   d735309b83fe1e247eb706ca109d54b1
#
_cell.length_a   1.000
_cell.length_b   1.000
_cell.length_c   1.000
_cell.angle_alpha   90.00
_cell.angle_beta   90.00
_cell.angle_gamma   90.00
#
_symmetry.space_group_name_H-M   'P 1'
#
loop_
_entity.id
_entity.type
_entity.pdbx_description
1 polymer ?
#
loop_
_entity_poly.entity_id
_entity_poly.type
_entity_poly.pdbx_seq_one_letter_code
_entity_poly.pdbx_strand_id
1 'polypeptide(L)'
;MTDLYQKQRAMRAMRKAAMQRGVIAVLDVGTTKISCLILRFDGVNLNDEGEGVGSISGHSGFSVIGSATTASRGVGFGEVLSMRESERAIRTALQSAQKLANIRVDHVIACFSGGKPRSYGLAGETTVQNQVVAEQDIARVLSACDVPDYGDGREVLHAQPVNFALDDRSGLADPRGQLGERISTDVHMLTVDEKVIRDLAHCVKRCDLELAGVASSSYASAVSSLVEDEQELGAACIDIGGGSTGVSVFLKKHMIYCDSVRLGGEHITRDVSMGLQVPIASAERIKTINGGLLATGMDDRDMIEVLGETGDWEHDRRLVSRTELIGIMRPRVEELSL
;
A
#
# COMPACT_ATOMS: atom_id res chain seq x y z
N MET A 1 22.89 -7.40 -11.57
CA MET A 1 22.67 -8.16 -10.33
C MET A 1 23.10 -7.44 -9.06
N THR A 2 24.23 -6.76 -9.05
CA THR A 2 24.70 -5.92 -7.93
C THR A 2 23.71 -4.78 -7.58
N ASP A 3 22.79 -4.45 -8.49
CA ASP A 3 21.89 -3.31 -8.40
C ASP A 3 20.71 -3.52 -7.41
N LEU A 4 20.09 -4.71 -7.34
CA LEU A 4 18.93 -4.96 -6.48
C LEU A 4 19.29 -4.87 -4.98
N TYR A 5 20.35 -5.54 -4.57
CA TYR A 5 20.84 -5.50 -3.19
C TYR A 5 21.33 -4.10 -2.81
N GLN A 6 22.04 -3.42 -3.71
CA GLN A 6 22.51 -2.05 -3.51
C GLN A 6 21.35 -1.06 -3.37
N LYS A 7 20.33 -1.16 -4.23
CA LYS A 7 19.11 -0.33 -4.14
C LYS A 7 18.38 -0.54 -2.82
N GLN A 8 18.21 -1.80 -2.39
CA GLN A 8 17.57 -2.10 -1.10
C GLN A 8 18.37 -1.57 0.09
N ARG A 9 19.69 -1.74 0.07
CA ARG A 9 20.59 -1.21 1.11
C ARG A 9 20.50 0.32 1.18
N ALA A 10 20.47 0.99 0.03
CA ALA A 10 20.33 2.45 -0.03
C ALA A 10 18.96 2.89 0.54
N MET A 11 17.87 2.22 0.19
CA MET A 11 16.53 2.52 0.73
C MET A 11 16.43 2.26 2.24
N ARG A 12 17.04 1.18 2.74
CA ARG A 12 17.13 0.92 4.18
C ARG A 12 17.94 2.00 4.91
N ALA A 13 19.07 2.41 4.35
CA ALA A 13 19.89 3.48 4.91
C ALA A 13 19.14 4.82 4.95
N MET A 14 18.41 5.18 3.90
CA MET A 14 17.59 6.39 3.86
C MET A 14 16.49 6.36 4.92
N ARG A 15 15.77 5.23 5.06
CA ARG A 15 14.75 5.06 6.12
C ARG A 15 15.36 5.16 7.51
N LYS A 16 16.47 4.46 7.76
CA LYS A 16 17.18 4.52 9.05
C LYS A 16 17.61 5.96 9.38
N ALA A 17 18.18 6.68 8.42
CA ALA A 17 18.57 8.08 8.59
C ALA A 17 17.38 9.00 8.87
N ALA A 18 16.23 8.79 8.20
CA ALA A 18 15.02 9.55 8.44
C ALA A 18 14.45 9.29 9.84
N MET A 19 14.42 8.03 10.28
CA MET A 19 13.97 7.65 11.62
C MET A 19 14.92 8.17 12.73
N GLN A 20 16.23 8.18 12.48
CA GLN A 20 17.22 8.75 13.41
C GLN A 20 17.07 10.25 13.64
N ARG A 21 16.44 10.97 12.70
CA ARG A 21 16.07 12.39 12.88
C ARG A 21 14.92 12.59 13.85
N GLY A 22 14.29 11.52 14.29
CA GLY A 22 13.23 11.52 15.30
C GLY A 22 11.85 11.90 14.80
N VAL A 23 11.70 12.36 13.55
CA VAL A 23 10.39 12.72 12.97
C VAL A 23 10.36 12.36 11.49
N ILE A 24 9.26 11.74 11.03
CA ILE A 24 9.02 11.45 9.61
C ILE A 24 7.54 11.63 9.28
N ALA A 25 7.26 12.05 8.04
CA ALA A 25 5.89 12.00 7.51
C ALA A 25 5.63 10.66 6.82
N VAL A 26 4.40 10.19 6.92
CA VAL A 26 3.85 9.09 6.12
C VAL A 26 2.70 9.66 5.29
N LEU A 27 2.75 9.45 3.99
CA LEU A 27 1.77 9.97 3.03
C LEU A 27 1.12 8.79 2.31
N ASP A 28 -0.19 8.66 2.46
CA ASP A 28 -0.99 7.72 1.66
C ASP A 28 -1.67 8.49 0.52
N VAL A 29 -1.29 8.15 -0.72
CA VAL A 29 -1.77 8.82 -1.94
C VAL A 29 -2.83 7.96 -2.60
N GLY A 30 -4.05 8.08 -2.10
CA GLY A 30 -5.21 7.34 -2.59
C GLY A 30 -6.01 8.10 -3.66
N THR A 31 -6.90 7.38 -4.35
CA THR A 31 -7.78 7.94 -5.40
C THR A 31 -8.84 8.88 -4.82
N THR A 32 -9.43 8.55 -3.67
CA THR A 32 -10.50 9.35 -3.05
C THR A 32 -9.99 10.33 -2.01
N LYS A 33 -8.94 9.98 -1.31
CA LYS A 33 -8.34 10.79 -0.24
C LYS A 33 -6.84 10.71 -0.24
N ILE A 34 -6.18 11.76 0.24
CA ILE A 34 -4.77 11.79 0.58
C ILE A 34 -4.67 12.00 2.08
N SER A 35 -3.97 11.09 2.76
CA SER A 35 -3.75 11.15 4.20
C SER A 35 -2.28 11.38 4.51
N CYS A 36 -2.00 12.25 5.47
CA CYS A 36 -0.65 12.52 5.96
C CYS A 36 -0.62 12.31 7.47
N LEU A 37 0.30 11.47 7.93
CA LEU A 37 0.61 11.28 9.34
C LEU A 37 2.02 11.78 9.62
N ILE A 38 2.23 12.44 10.76
CA ILE A 38 3.57 12.81 11.23
C ILE A 38 3.86 11.98 12.47
N LEU A 39 4.92 11.20 12.40
CA LEU A 39 5.38 10.29 13.43
C LEU A 39 6.60 10.86 14.12
N ARG A 40 6.64 10.80 15.46
CA ARG A 40 7.81 11.06 16.27
C ARG A 40 8.30 9.76 16.87
N PHE A 41 9.60 9.51 16.77
CA PHE A 41 10.26 8.36 17.35
C PHE A 41 10.97 8.80 18.65
N ASP A 42 10.53 8.25 19.78
CA ASP A 42 11.09 8.54 21.09
C ASP A 42 12.09 7.44 21.48
N GLY A 43 13.37 7.70 21.26
CA GLY A 43 14.46 6.86 21.80
C GLY A 43 14.57 5.44 21.22
N VAL A 44 14.18 5.23 19.97
CA VAL A 44 14.35 3.92 19.31
C VAL A 44 15.82 3.60 19.16
N ASN A 45 16.29 2.55 19.87
CA ASN A 45 17.58 1.92 19.61
C ASN A 45 17.50 1.19 18.26
N LEU A 46 17.81 1.91 17.18
CA LEU A 46 17.84 1.38 15.79
C LEU A 46 19.02 0.42 15.55
N ASN A 47 19.71 -0.03 16.61
CA ASN A 47 20.83 -0.93 16.53
C ASN A 47 20.45 -2.42 16.57
N ASP A 48 19.17 -2.72 16.70
CA ASP A 48 18.68 -4.11 16.64
C ASP A 48 18.57 -4.53 15.16
N GLU A 49 19.67 -5.02 14.63
CA GLU A 49 19.80 -5.48 13.23
C GLU A 49 19.12 -6.85 12.98
N GLY A 50 18.43 -7.40 13.99
CA GLY A 50 17.96 -8.78 14.00
C GLY A 50 16.50 -9.02 13.67
N GLU A 51 15.64 -8.02 13.69
CA GLU A 51 14.22 -8.25 13.42
C GLU A 51 13.84 -7.83 12.01
N GLY A 52 13.36 -8.80 11.24
CA GLY A 52 12.72 -8.56 9.96
C GLY A 52 11.57 -7.54 10.10
N VAL A 53 11.25 -6.85 9.02
CA VAL A 53 10.22 -5.79 8.92
C VAL A 53 8.81 -6.40 9.18
N GLY A 54 8.56 -6.92 10.35
CA GLY A 54 7.28 -7.54 10.70
C GLY A 54 6.96 -7.53 12.19
N SER A 55 7.94 -7.31 13.04
CA SER A 55 7.70 -7.37 14.49
C SER A 55 7.60 -5.97 15.09
N ILE A 56 6.43 -5.34 14.97
CA ILE A 56 6.01 -4.27 15.87
C ILE A 56 5.24 -4.95 17.02
N SER A 57 5.89 -5.88 17.69
CA SER A 57 5.37 -6.48 18.90
C SER A 57 5.87 -5.71 20.11
N GLY A 58 5.00 -4.95 20.71
CA GLY A 58 5.17 -4.43 22.06
C GLY A 58 5.87 -3.07 22.18
N HIS A 59 5.07 -2.03 22.42
CA HIS A 59 5.50 -0.65 22.73
C HIS A 59 6.34 0.00 21.63
N SER A 60 5.68 0.31 20.54
CA SER A 60 6.23 1.13 19.47
C SER A 60 6.78 2.44 20.05
N GLY A 61 8.09 2.60 19.99
CA GLY A 61 8.75 3.85 20.39
C GLY A 61 8.45 5.01 19.43
N PHE A 62 7.21 5.09 18.92
CA PHE A 62 6.76 6.23 18.11
C PHE A 62 5.36 6.70 18.55
N SER A 63 5.10 7.97 18.32
CA SER A 63 3.81 8.62 18.55
C SER A 63 3.36 9.37 17.30
N VAL A 64 2.03 9.35 17.04
CA VAL A 64 1.44 10.19 15.98
C VAL A 64 1.22 11.58 16.56
N ILE A 65 1.99 12.57 16.10
CA ILE A 65 1.94 13.95 16.58
C ILE A 65 1.15 14.88 15.66
N GLY A 66 0.84 14.45 14.45
CA GLY A 66 0.01 15.19 13.50
C GLY A 66 -0.65 14.26 12.50
N SER A 67 -1.90 14.56 12.16
CA SER A 67 -2.63 13.81 11.14
C SER A 67 -3.56 14.74 10.36
N ALA A 68 -3.67 14.51 9.07
CA ALA A 68 -4.63 15.22 8.23
C ALA A 68 -5.03 14.35 7.04
N THR A 69 -6.28 14.52 6.62
CA THR A 69 -6.82 13.90 5.42
C THR A 69 -7.49 14.96 4.58
N THR A 70 -7.29 14.92 3.27
CA THR A 70 -7.94 15.81 2.30
C THR A 70 -8.53 15.00 1.15
N ALA A 71 -9.55 15.54 0.50
CA ALA A 71 -10.08 14.95 -0.72
C ALA A 71 -8.98 14.89 -1.78
N SER A 72 -8.79 13.73 -2.40
CA SER A 72 -7.83 13.55 -3.49
C SER A 72 -8.32 14.24 -4.75
N ARG A 73 -7.38 14.83 -5.47
CA ARG A 73 -7.59 15.37 -6.81
C ARG A 73 -6.38 15.07 -7.64
N GLY A 74 -6.60 14.74 -8.91
CA GLY A 74 -5.50 14.43 -9.84
C GLY A 74 -4.87 13.06 -9.64
N VAL A 75 -5.43 12.22 -8.78
CA VAL A 75 -5.05 10.82 -8.59
C VAL A 75 -6.19 9.93 -9.08
N GLY A 76 -5.89 8.91 -9.85
CA GLY A 76 -6.86 7.92 -10.30
C GLY A 76 -6.20 6.56 -10.41
N PHE A 77 -6.90 5.50 -10.06
CA PHE A 77 -6.37 4.13 -10.03
C PHE A 77 -5.10 3.98 -9.16
N GLY A 78 -4.97 4.83 -8.12
CA GLY A 78 -3.77 4.87 -7.28
C GLY A 78 -2.52 5.47 -7.95
N GLU A 79 -2.67 6.20 -9.06
CA GLU A 79 -1.60 6.80 -9.85
C GLU A 79 -1.82 8.31 -10.00
N VAL A 80 -0.74 9.08 -10.12
CA VAL A 80 -0.80 10.52 -10.40
C VAL A 80 -1.21 10.75 -11.86
N LEU A 81 -2.42 11.27 -12.09
CA LEU A 81 -2.94 11.61 -13.41
C LEU A 81 -2.78 13.09 -13.74
N SER A 82 -2.88 13.96 -12.74
CA SER A 82 -2.66 15.40 -12.87
C SER A 82 -1.66 15.87 -11.83
N MET A 83 -0.43 16.14 -12.25
CA MET A 83 0.65 16.57 -11.38
C MET A 83 0.27 17.79 -10.54
N ARG A 84 -0.35 18.80 -11.17
CA ARG A 84 -0.73 20.07 -10.51
C ARG A 84 -1.79 19.87 -9.43
N GLU A 85 -2.79 19.04 -9.69
CA GLU A 85 -3.88 18.82 -8.73
C GLU A 85 -3.40 17.93 -7.58
N SER A 86 -2.64 16.87 -7.89
CA SER A 86 -2.06 16.00 -6.87
C SER A 86 -1.09 16.73 -5.96
N GLU A 87 -0.22 17.61 -6.51
CA GLU A 87 0.66 18.48 -5.72
C GLU A 87 -0.15 19.34 -4.73
N ARG A 88 -1.22 19.97 -5.19
CA ARG A 88 -2.06 20.81 -4.32
C ARG A 88 -2.70 19.99 -3.19
N ALA A 89 -3.21 18.82 -3.49
CA ALA A 89 -3.85 17.94 -2.52
C ALA A 89 -2.83 17.42 -1.49
N ILE A 90 -1.67 16.97 -1.95
CA ILE A 90 -0.56 16.53 -1.07
C ILE A 90 -0.11 17.69 -0.17
N ARG A 91 0.12 18.86 -0.75
CA ARG A 91 0.55 20.06 0.00
C ARG A 91 -0.48 20.46 1.06
N THR A 92 -1.77 20.35 0.75
CA THR A 92 -2.85 20.65 1.70
C THR A 92 -2.85 19.66 2.88
N ALA A 93 -2.77 18.36 2.62
CA ALA A 93 -2.69 17.34 3.66
C ALA A 93 -1.45 17.52 4.53
N LEU A 94 -0.28 17.72 3.90
CA LEU A 94 0.99 17.94 4.58
C LEU A 94 0.95 19.17 5.50
N GLN A 95 0.53 20.33 4.96
CA GLN A 95 0.48 21.58 5.73
C GLN A 95 -0.47 21.47 6.93
N SER A 96 -1.61 20.80 6.76
CA SER A 96 -2.58 20.56 7.83
C SER A 96 -1.99 19.66 8.92
N ALA A 97 -1.32 18.57 8.55
CA ALA A 97 -0.64 17.67 9.50
C ALA A 97 0.51 18.38 10.23
N GLN A 98 1.35 19.14 9.51
CA GLN A 98 2.45 19.93 10.11
C GLN A 98 1.94 21.00 11.07
N LYS A 99 0.82 21.65 10.74
CA LYS A 99 0.19 22.64 11.63
C LYS A 99 -0.27 21.99 12.93
N LEU A 100 -0.86 20.80 12.87
CA LEU A 100 -1.30 20.06 14.05
C LEU A 100 -0.10 19.59 14.88
N ALA A 101 0.94 19.10 14.23
CA ALA A 101 2.17 18.66 14.88
C ALA A 101 3.03 19.82 15.41
N ASN A 102 2.81 21.04 14.94
CA ASN A 102 3.66 22.21 15.16
C ASN A 102 5.15 21.96 14.79
N ILE A 103 5.38 21.16 13.76
CA ILE A 103 6.73 20.78 13.26
C ILE A 103 6.70 20.78 11.73
N ARG A 104 7.82 21.18 11.11
CA ARG A 104 8.08 20.92 9.68
C ARG A 104 8.81 19.59 9.51
N VAL A 105 8.48 18.89 8.45
CA VAL A 105 9.13 17.63 8.04
C VAL A 105 9.70 17.78 6.65
N ASP A 106 10.87 17.19 6.43
CA ASP A 106 11.59 17.24 5.16
C ASP A 106 11.56 15.90 4.43
N HIS A 107 11.20 14.80 5.14
CA HIS A 107 11.23 13.44 4.63
C HIS A 107 9.86 12.79 4.74
N VAL A 108 9.52 11.98 3.73
CA VAL A 108 8.26 11.26 3.69
C VAL A 108 8.45 9.82 3.22
N ILE A 109 7.72 8.88 3.84
CA ILE A 109 7.44 7.57 3.26
C ILE A 109 6.07 7.68 2.58
N ALA A 110 6.00 7.33 1.29
CA ALA A 110 4.76 7.39 0.53
C ALA A 110 4.21 5.99 0.25
N CYS A 111 2.90 5.81 0.46
CA CYS A 111 2.15 4.64 0.04
C CYS A 111 1.32 4.98 -1.20
N PHE A 112 1.17 4.01 -2.11
CA PHE A 112 0.33 4.12 -3.29
C PHE A 112 -0.17 2.73 -3.71
N SER A 113 -1.29 2.68 -4.44
CA SER A 113 -1.95 1.43 -4.84
C SER A 113 -1.90 1.12 -6.33
N GLY A 114 -1.31 2.01 -7.14
CA GLY A 114 -1.19 1.87 -8.59
C GLY A 114 0.07 1.13 -9.06
N GLY A 115 0.38 1.27 -10.35
CA GLY A 115 1.62 0.78 -10.96
C GLY A 115 1.59 -0.68 -11.36
N LYS A 116 0.42 -1.33 -11.39
CA LYS A 116 0.27 -2.73 -11.81
C LYS A 116 1.34 -3.63 -11.16
N PRO A 117 1.27 -3.85 -9.86
CA PRO A 117 2.25 -4.66 -9.16
C PRO A 117 2.34 -6.07 -9.77
N ARG A 118 3.53 -6.66 -9.75
CA ARG A 118 3.79 -8.04 -10.15
C ARG A 118 4.74 -8.68 -9.19
N SER A 119 4.35 -9.84 -8.69
CA SER A 119 5.12 -10.66 -7.75
C SER A 119 5.98 -11.68 -8.47
N TYR A 120 7.21 -11.85 -7.98
CA TYR A 120 8.16 -12.86 -8.44
C TYR A 120 8.77 -13.57 -7.22
N GLY A 121 8.82 -14.89 -7.29
CA GLY A 121 9.62 -15.70 -6.38
C GLY A 121 11.02 -15.88 -6.94
N LEU A 122 12.05 -15.57 -6.16
CA LEU A 122 13.45 -15.76 -6.52
C LEU A 122 14.07 -16.74 -5.56
N ALA A 123 15.02 -17.54 -6.05
CA ALA A 123 15.83 -18.41 -5.22
C ALA A 123 17.31 -18.15 -5.47
N GLY A 124 18.11 -18.26 -4.43
CA GLY A 124 19.56 -18.12 -4.52
C GLY A 124 20.27 -19.07 -3.57
N GLU A 125 21.46 -19.50 -3.95
CA GLU A 125 22.30 -20.39 -3.14
C GLU A 125 23.76 -19.99 -3.27
N THR A 126 24.54 -20.12 -2.18
CA THR A 126 25.99 -19.91 -2.16
C THR A 126 26.65 -20.68 -1.03
N THR A 127 27.96 -20.82 -1.08
CA THR A 127 28.76 -21.42 0.00
C THR A 127 29.11 -20.41 1.07
N VAL A 128 29.12 -20.82 2.34
CA VAL A 128 29.56 -20.02 3.49
C VAL A 128 31.09 -20.01 3.53
N GLN A 129 31.71 -18.81 3.59
CA GLN A 129 33.19 -18.72 3.44
C GLN A 129 33.97 -19.19 4.65
N ASN A 130 33.50 -18.95 5.87
CA ASN A 130 34.27 -19.21 7.11
C ASN A 130 33.52 -20.17 8.05
N GLN A 131 32.75 -21.09 7.51
CA GLN A 131 31.88 -22.02 8.26
C GLN A 131 30.86 -21.36 9.18
N VAL A 132 30.99 -20.09 9.51
CA VAL A 132 30.03 -19.30 10.28
C VAL A 132 29.42 -18.26 9.36
N VAL A 133 28.10 -18.26 9.25
CA VAL A 133 27.37 -17.32 8.40
C VAL A 133 27.57 -15.89 8.89
N ALA A 134 28.13 -15.05 8.03
CA ALA A 134 28.35 -13.63 8.25
C ALA A 134 27.43 -12.78 7.35
N GLU A 135 27.35 -11.47 7.61
CA GLU A 135 26.59 -10.52 6.77
C GLU A 135 27.00 -10.56 5.28
N GLN A 136 28.28 -10.85 5.03
CA GLN A 136 28.79 -11.00 3.66
C GLN A 136 28.20 -12.24 2.94
N ASP A 137 27.90 -13.31 3.67
CA ASP A 137 27.28 -14.51 3.12
C ASP A 137 25.82 -14.24 2.76
N ILE A 138 25.10 -13.48 3.62
CA ILE A 138 23.77 -12.99 3.33
C ILE A 138 23.77 -12.12 2.06
N ALA A 139 24.69 -11.18 1.96
CA ALA A 139 24.82 -10.34 0.78
C ALA A 139 25.09 -11.15 -0.50
N ARG A 140 25.92 -12.21 -0.40
CA ARG A 140 26.24 -13.09 -1.55
C ARG A 140 25.05 -13.94 -1.97
N VAL A 141 24.34 -14.56 -1.02
CA VAL A 141 23.19 -15.41 -1.36
C VAL A 141 22.06 -14.58 -1.97
N LEU A 142 21.81 -13.36 -1.47
CA LEU A 142 20.84 -12.44 -2.07
C LEU A 142 21.26 -11.96 -3.48
N SER A 143 22.59 -11.80 -3.70
CA SER A 143 23.13 -11.43 -5.01
C SER A 143 23.16 -12.61 -5.99
N ALA A 144 23.12 -13.83 -5.49
CA ALA A 144 23.06 -15.05 -6.27
C ALA A 144 21.65 -15.42 -6.72
N CYS A 145 20.60 -14.73 -6.22
CA CYS A 145 19.24 -14.96 -6.67
C CYS A 145 19.12 -14.71 -8.18
N ASP A 146 18.48 -15.64 -8.86
CA ASP A 146 18.20 -15.54 -10.29
C ASP A 146 17.02 -14.57 -10.49
N VAL A 147 17.35 -13.35 -10.90
CA VAL A 147 16.35 -12.29 -11.14
C VAL A 147 15.87 -12.42 -12.58
N PRO A 148 14.59 -12.75 -12.81
CA PRO A 148 14.03 -12.85 -14.15
C PRO A 148 14.03 -11.50 -14.85
N ASP A 149 13.98 -11.53 -16.17
CA ASP A 149 13.68 -10.34 -16.95
C ASP A 149 12.21 -9.94 -16.70
N TYR A 150 12.00 -8.88 -15.92
CA TYR A 150 10.68 -8.35 -15.62
C TYR A 150 10.22 -7.25 -16.59
N GLY A 151 11.00 -7.03 -17.66
CA GLY A 151 10.71 -6.10 -18.76
C GLY A 151 11.13 -4.64 -18.48
N ASP A 152 11.31 -3.91 -19.57
CA ASP A 152 11.63 -2.49 -19.52
C ASP A 152 10.49 -1.66 -18.92
N GLY A 153 10.86 -0.55 -18.27
CA GLY A 153 9.89 0.38 -17.66
C GLY A 153 9.28 -0.10 -16.35
N ARG A 154 9.84 -1.12 -15.74
CA ARG A 154 9.45 -1.59 -14.40
C ARG A 154 10.55 -1.35 -13.38
N GLU A 155 10.16 -1.11 -12.14
CA GLU A 155 11.06 -0.91 -11.02
C GLU A 155 10.70 -1.84 -9.86
N VAL A 156 11.72 -2.29 -9.12
CA VAL A 156 11.54 -3.10 -7.92
C VAL A 156 11.08 -2.21 -6.78
N LEU A 157 9.87 -2.45 -6.29
CA LEU A 157 9.30 -1.74 -5.15
C LEU A 157 9.71 -2.39 -3.83
N HIS A 158 9.55 -3.71 -3.73
CA HIS A 158 9.92 -4.52 -2.57
C HIS A 158 10.73 -5.73 -3.03
N ALA A 159 11.71 -6.15 -2.24
CA ALA A 159 12.33 -7.46 -2.35
C ALA A 159 12.74 -7.88 -0.94
N GLN A 160 12.15 -8.94 -0.43
CA GLN A 160 12.30 -9.38 0.94
C GLN A 160 12.63 -10.88 0.97
N PRO A 161 13.65 -11.30 1.71
CA PRO A 161 13.84 -12.71 2.01
C PRO A 161 12.60 -13.24 2.73
N VAL A 162 12.11 -14.37 2.29
CA VAL A 162 10.95 -15.07 2.87
C VAL A 162 11.43 -16.21 3.75
N ASN A 163 12.58 -16.79 3.39
CA ASN A 163 13.13 -17.96 4.04
C ASN A 163 14.64 -18.02 3.83
N PHE A 164 15.36 -18.51 4.83
CA PHE A 164 16.73 -18.96 4.69
C PHE A 164 16.81 -20.46 5.03
N ALA A 165 17.70 -21.15 4.32
CA ALA A 165 18.10 -22.49 4.68
C ALA A 165 19.64 -22.58 4.80
N LEU A 166 20.14 -23.37 5.72
CA LEU A 166 21.54 -23.60 5.97
C LEU A 166 21.76 -25.11 6.05
N ASP A 167 22.46 -25.65 5.05
CA ASP A 167 22.60 -27.07 4.80
C ASP A 167 21.21 -27.75 4.71
N ASP A 168 20.90 -28.69 5.59
CA ASP A 168 19.61 -29.41 5.62
C ASP A 168 18.53 -28.72 6.50
N ARG A 169 18.84 -27.54 7.09
CA ARG A 169 17.91 -26.79 7.97
C ARG A 169 17.26 -25.67 7.20
N SER A 170 15.96 -25.73 7.03
CA SER A 170 15.12 -24.69 6.39
C SER A 170 14.29 -23.91 7.43
N GLY A 171 13.69 -22.80 7.01
CA GLY A 171 12.81 -22.00 7.86
C GLY A 171 13.54 -21.08 8.83
N LEU A 172 14.79 -20.73 8.52
CA LEU A 172 15.57 -19.82 9.36
C LEU A 172 15.18 -18.36 9.05
N ALA A 173 14.78 -17.63 10.07
CA ALA A 173 14.54 -16.18 9.94
C ALA A 173 15.86 -15.40 9.80
N ASP A 174 16.86 -15.78 10.59
CA ASP A 174 18.21 -15.22 10.52
C ASP A 174 19.26 -16.33 10.72
N PRO A 175 20.05 -16.68 9.70
CA PRO A 175 21.09 -17.68 9.78
C PRO A 175 22.44 -17.15 10.31
N ARG A 176 22.60 -15.84 10.53
CA ARG A 176 23.87 -15.23 10.97
C ARG A 176 24.37 -15.82 12.28
N GLY A 177 25.67 -16.06 12.37
CA GLY A 177 26.31 -16.66 13.53
C GLY A 177 26.14 -18.19 13.63
N GLN A 178 25.40 -18.83 12.73
CA GLN A 178 25.24 -20.28 12.70
C GLN A 178 26.35 -20.94 11.88
N LEU A 179 26.70 -22.18 12.26
CA LEU A 179 27.67 -22.99 11.54
C LEU A 179 26.98 -23.73 10.38
N GLY A 180 27.58 -23.68 9.20
CA GLY A 180 27.13 -24.40 8.00
C GLY A 180 28.05 -24.14 6.81
N GLU A 181 27.86 -24.93 5.76
CA GLU A 181 28.68 -24.89 4.53
C GLU A 181 27.94 -24.22 3.37
N ARG A 182 26.62 -24.36 3.29
CA ARG A 182 25.80 -23.91 2.19
C ARG A 182 24.57 -23.16 2.68
N ILE A 183 24.39 -21.95 2.19
CA ILE A 183 23.24 -21.11 2.51
C ILE A 183 22.40 -20.89 1.25
N SER A 184 21.10 -21.03 1.39
CA SER A 184 20.13 -20.67 0.35
C SER A 184 19.03 -19.74 0.91
N THR A 185 18.36 -19.04 0.01
CA THR A 185 17.27 -18.13 0.35
C THR A 185 16.21 -18.11 -0.72
N ASP A 186 14.95 -17.98 -0.28
CA ASP A 186 13.84 -17.59 -1.12
C ASP A 186 13.52 -16.11 -0.89
N VAL A 187 13.30 -15.36 -1.98
CA VAL A 187 13.03 -13.92 -1.94
C VAL A 187 11.74 -13.63 -2.69
N HIS A 188 10.82 -12.93 -2.05
CA HIS A 188 9.69 -12.32 -2.74
C HIS A 188 10.09 -10.95 -3.28
N MET A 189 9.97 -10.76 -4.61
CA MET A 189 10.22 -9.51 -5.29
C MET A 189 8.93 -8.97 -5.89
N LEU A 190 8.62 -7.70 -5.58
CA LEU A 190 7.49 -6.97 -6.14
C LEU A 190 8.01 -5.86 -7.06
N THR A 191 7.55 -5.85 -8.30
CA THR A 191 7.83 -4.79 -9.26
C THR A 191 6.58 -4.00 -9.59
N VAL A 192 6.75 -2.74 -9.98
CA VAL A 192 5.69 -1.84 -10.43
C VAL A 192 6.15 -1.04 -11.65
N ASP A 193 5.23 -0.37 -12.35
CA ASP A 193 5.58 0.52 -13.45
C ASP A 193 6.44 1.68 -12.92
N GLU A 194 7.67 1.81 -13.44
CA GLU A 194 8.65 2.84 -13.05
C GLU A 194 8.09 4.27 -13.15
N LYS A 195 7.28 4.52 -14.19
CA LYS A 195 6.66 5.82 -14.40
C LYS A 195 5.82 6.26 -13.19
N VAL A 196 5.09 5.35 -12.57
CA VAL A 196 4.22 5.66 -11.42
C VAL A 196 5.04 6.10 -10.20
N ILE A 197 6.14 5.41 -9.92
CA ILE A 197 7.07 5.80 -8.85
C ILE A 197 7.72 7.16 -9.17
N ARG A 198 8.13 7.36 -10.41
CA ARG A 198 8.76 8.61 -10.87
C ARG A 198 7.81 9.81 -10.76
N ASP A 199 6.56 9.64 -11.18
CA ASP A 199 5.54 10.69 -11.10
C ASP A 199 5.20 11.03 -9.64
N LEU A 200 5.08 10.01 -8.77
CA LEU A 200 4.89 10.21 -7.33
C LEU A 200 6.08 10.93 -6.68
N ALA A 201 7.31 10.48 -6.96
CA ALA A 201 8.52 11.09 -6.44
C ALA A 201 8.66 12.55 -6.89
N HIS A 202 8.33 12.83 -8.16
CA HIS A 202 8.32 14.21 -8.67
C HIS A 202 7.27 15.08 -7.96
N CYS A 203 6.08 14.55 -7.73
CA CYS A 203 5.02 15.25 -7.02
C CYS A 203 5.40 15.57 -5.56
N VAL A 204 6.00 14.59 -4.87
CA VAL A 204 6.52 14.74 -3.49
C VAL A 204 7.62 15.80 -3.44
N LYS A 205 8.58 15.75 -4.38
CA LYS A 205 9.68 16.73 -4.48
C LYS A 205 9.15 18.15 -4.69
N ARG A 206 8.10 18.33 -5.49
CA ARG A 206 7.47 19.64 -5.68
C ARG A 206 6.76 20.16 -4.43
N CYS A 207 6.49 19.30 -3.44
CA CYS A 207 5.99 19.69 -2.12
C CYS A 207 7.11 19.99 -1.11
N ASP A 208 8.35 20.16 -1.57
CA ASP A 208 9.53 20.43 -0.76
C ASP A 208 9.86 19.30 0.23
N LEU A 209 9.60 18.05 -0.20
CA LEU A 209 9.86 16.84 0.55
C LEU A 209 10.85 15.93 -0.19
N GLU A 210 11.65 15.19 0.58
CA GLU A 210 12.47 14.09 0.09
C GLU A 210 11.77 12.74 0.36
N LEU A 211 11.74 11.88 -0.67
CA LEU A 211 11.14 10.56 -0.58
C LEU A 211 12.11 9.60 0.11
N ALA A 212 11.86 9.30 1.38
CA ALA A 212 12.66 8.37 2.19
C ALA A 212 12.30 6.89 1.94
N GLY A 213 11.17 6.64 1.35
CA GLY A 213 10.75 5.29 0.99
C GLY A 213 9.39 5.29 0.29
N VAL A 214 9.12 4.18 -0.39
CA VAL A 214 7.83 3.93 -1.05
C VAL A 214 7.35 2.55 -0.66
N ALA A 215 6.04 2.42 -0.46
CA ALA A 215 5.41 1.13 -0.15
C ALA A 215 4.12 0.95 -0.96
N SER A 216 3.77 -0.31 -1.22
CA SER A 216 2.44 -0.66 -1.73
C SER A 216 1.41 -0.43 -0.62
N SER A 217 0.28 0.23 -0.93
CA SER A 217 -0.83 0.39 0.01
C SER A 217 -1.38 -0.96 0.44
N SER A 218 -1.49 -1.94 -0.47
CA SER A 218 -1.95 -3.30 -0.15
C SER A 218 -1.06 -3.99 0.88
N TYR A 219 0.27 -3.82 0.77
CA TYR A 219 1.22 -4.32 1.77
C TYR A 219 1.03 -3.61 3.12
N ALA A 220 0.93 -2.30 3.11
CA ALA A 220 0.75 -1.51 4.32
C ALA A 220 -0.58 -1.84 5.03
N SER A 221 -1.67 -1.99 4.27
CA SER A 221 -2.99 -2.41 4.77
C SER A 221 -2.93 -3.80 5.41
N ALA A 222 -2.24 -4.77 4.77
CA ALA A 222 -2.10 -6.10 5.31
C ALA A 222 -1.29 -6.11 6.62
N VAL A 223 -0.15 -5.43 6.66
CA VAL A 223 0.68 -5.33 7.89
C VAL A 223 -0.07 -4.69 9.05
N SER A 224 -0.96 -3.71 8.77
CA SER A 224 -1.72 -3.02 9.81
C SER A 224 -2.98 -3.76 10.27
N SER A 225 -3.53 -4.65 9.44
CA SER A 225 -4.82 -5.31 9.67
C SER A 225 -4.67 -6.74 10.19
N LEU A 226 -3.68 -7.48 9.69
CA LEU A 226 -3.45 -8.86 10.05
C LEU A 226 -2.70 -8.96 11.38
N VAL A 227 -3.21 -9.76 12.29
CA VAL A 227 -2.50 -10.10 13.53
C VAL A 227 -1.35 -11.09 13.25
N GLU A 228 -0.44 -11.22 14.20
CA GLU A 228 0.78 -12.03 14.03
C GLU A 228 0.49 -13.48 13.69
N ASP A 229 -0.52 -14.09 14.33
CA ASP A 229 -0.92 -15.47 14.07
C ASP A 229 -1.48 -15.66 12.65
N GLU A 230 -2.25 -14.68 12.14
CA GLU A 230 -2.76 -14.72 10.76
C GLU A 230 -1.62 -14.61 9.74
N GLN A 231 -0.63 -13.74 10.00
CA GLN A 231 0.55 -13.63 9.15
C GLN A 231 1.40 -14.90 9.17
N GLU A 232 1.49 -15.60 10.31
CA GLU A 232 2.23 -16.85 10.45
C GLU A 232 1.53 -18.01 9.74
N LEU A 233 0.24 -18.20 10.01
CA LEU A 233 -0.54 -19.34 9.51
C LEU A 233 -0.91 -19.21 8.02
N GLY A 234 -0.95 -18.01 7.52
CA GLY A 234 -1.33 -17.68 6.15
C GLY A 234 -2.67 -16.96 6.07
N ALA A 235 -2.64 -15.75 5.52
CA ALA A 235 -3.82 -14.93 5.31
C ALA A 235 -3.69 -14.09 4.04
N ALA A 236 -4.83 -13.79 3.42
CA ALA A 236 -4.94 -12.82 2.35
C ALA A 236 -5.67 -11.57 2.86
N CYS A 237 -5.07 -10.43 2.63
CA CYS A 237 -5.70 -9.13 2.87
C CYS A 237 -6.13 -8.52 1.53
N ILE A 238 -7.41 -8.14 1.42
CA ILE A 238 -7.96 -7.46 0.26
C ILE A 238 -8.21 -6.00 0.65
N ASP A 239 -7.53 -5.08 -0.02
CA ASP A 239 -7.64 -3.64 0.19
C ASP A 239 -8.49 -3.03 -0.93
N ILE A 240 -9.77 -2.74 -0.64
CA ILE A 240 -10.71 -2.16 -1.61
C ILE A 240 -10.67 -0.64 -1.49
N GLY A 241 -9.88 -0.01 -2.34
CA GLY A 241 -9.78 1.44 -2.44
C GLY A 241 -10.86 2.06 -3.32
N GLY A 242 -10.74 3.38 -3.57
CA GLY A 242 -11.65 4.09 -4.49
C GLY A 242 -11.45 3.69 -5.94
N GLY A 243 -10.20 3.70 -6.43
CA GLY A 243 -9.87 3.48 -7.84
C GLY A 243 -9.19 2.15 -8.15
N SER A 244 -8.79 1.40 -7.14
CA SER A 244 -8.10 0.12 -7.27
C SER A 244 -8.42 -0.79 -6.10
N THR A 245 -8.33 -2.08 -6.32
CA THR A 245 -8.39 -3.11 -5.28
C THR A 245 -7.10 -3.90 -5.33
N GLY A 246 -6.42 -4.01 -4.21
CA GLY A 246 -5.18 -4.74 -4.07
C GLY A 246 -5.34 -5.97 -3.20
N VAL A 247 -4.52 -6.98 -3.44
CA VAL A 247 -4.43 -8.18 -2.62
C VAL A 247 -2.99 -8.37 -2.17
N SER A 248 -2.81 -8.75 -0.91
CA SER A 248 -1.53 -9.17 -0.35
C SER A 248 -1.71 -10.47 0.41
N VAL A 249 -0.86 -11.45 0.14
CA VAL A 249 -0.89 -12.76 0.80
C VAL A 249 0.34 -12.90 1.68
N PHE A 250 0.11 -13.25 2.94
CA PHE A 250 1.15 -13.49 3.93
C PHE A 250 1.20 -14.96 4.29
N LEU A 251 2.39 -15.47 4.54
CA LEU A 251 2.65 -16.81 5.06
C LEU A 251 3.97 -16.75 5.83
N LYS A 252 4.03 -17.38 7.01
CA LYS A 252 5.22 -17.39 7.87
C LYS A 252 5.76 -15.96 8.13
N LYS A 253 4.85 -15.01 8.37
CA LYS A 253 5.13 -13.57 8.63
C LYS A 253 5.70 -12.79 7.45
N HIS A 254 5.77 -13.38 6.27
CA HIS A 254 6.31 -12.72 5.07
C HIS A 254 5.24 -12.56 4.00
N MET A 255 5.26 -11.43 3.31
CA MET A 255 4.46 -11.28 2.10
C MET A 255 5.04 -12.17 0.99
N ILE A 256 4.22 -13.06 0.46
CA ILE A 256 4.59 -14.00 -0.60
C ILE A 256 3.94 -13.66 -1.95
N TYR A 257 2.91 -12.83 -1.94
CA TYR A 257 2.22 -12.38 -3.15
C TYR A 257 1.58 -11.02 -2.94
N CYS A 258 1.58 -10.19 -3.99
CA CYS A 258 0.87 -8.92 -4.04
C CYS A 258 0.50 -8.63 -5.49
N ASP A 259 -0.76 -8.23 -5.69
CA ASP A 259 -1.28 -7.82 -7.00
C ASP A 259 -2.36 -6.76 -6.82
N SER A 260 -2.83 -6.13 -7.91
CA SER A 260 -3.94 -5.21 -7.86
C SER A 260 -4.69 -5.12 -9.19
N VAL A 261 -5.97 -4.82 -9.09
CA VAL A 261 -6.83 -4.51 -10.23
C VAL A 261 -7.26 -3.05 -10.19
N ARG A 262 -7.43 -2.43 -11.36
CA ARG A 262 -7.89 -1.04 -11.50
C ARG A 262 -9.41 -0.94 -11.38
N LEU A 263 -9.95 -1.48 -10.31
CA LEU A 263 -11.35 -1.49 -9.98
C LEU A 263 -11.52 -1.20 -8.49
N GLY A 264 -12.48 -0.37 -8.11
CA GLY A 264 -12.71 0.00 -6.72
C GLY A 264 -14.03 0.74 -6.54
N GLY A 265 -14.27 1.26 -5.34
CA GLY A 265 -15.54 1.86 -4.92
C GLY A 265 -16.03 3.03 -5.76
N GLU A 266 -15.15 3.79 -6.43
CA GLU A 266 -15.55 4.87 -7.33
C GLU A 266 -16.24 4.37 -8.61
N HIS A 267 -15.94 3.16 -9.06
CA HIS A 267 -16.62 2.56 -10.21
C HIS A 267 -18.07 2.30 -9.88
N ILE A 268 -18.35 1.78 -8.67
CA ILE A 268 -19.71 1.60 -8.18
C ILE A 268 -20.44 2.95 -8.08
N THR A 269 -19.75 3.97 -7.57
CA THR A 269 -20.32 5.33 -7.47
C THR A 269 -20.68 5.90 -8.84
N ARG A 270 -19.83 5.68 -9.84
CA ARG A 270 -20.10 6.11 -11.22
C ARG A 270 -21.27 5.36 -11.84
N ASP A 271 -21.36 4.05 -11.60
CA ASP A 271 -22.49 3.25 -12.08
C ASP A 271 -23.81 3.74 -11.45
N VAL A 272 -23.81 4.04 -10.14
CA VAL A 272 -24.96 4.64 -9.45
C VAL A 272 -25.30 6.01 -10.00
N SER A 273 -24.28 6.87 -10.25
CA SER A 273 -24.47 8.20 -10.82
C SER A 273 -25.11 8.13 -12.21
N MET A 274 -24.63 7.25 -13.07
CA MET A 274 -25.16 7.06 -14.42
C MET A 274 -26.54 6.39 -14.41
N GLY A 275 -26.72 5.33 -13.62
CA GLY A 275 -27.98 4.58 -13.55
C GLY A 275 -29.11 5.40 -12.95
N LEU A 276 -28.82 6.17 -11.93
CA LEU A 276 -29.80 7.03 -11.27
C LEU A 276 -29.79 8.48 -11.82
N GLN A 277 -28.94 8.83 -12.78
CA GLN A 277 -28.80 10.18 -13.33
C GLN A 277 -28.72 11.25 -12.22
N VAL A 278 -27.79 11.06 -11.30
CA VAL A 278 -27.54 11.96 -10.17
C VAL A 278 -26.08 12.41 -10.14
N PRO A 279 -25.76 13.57 -9.56
CA PRO A 279 -24.37 14.01 -9.38
C PRO A 279 -23.55 12.96 -8.62
N ILE A 280 -22.27 12.84 -8.94
CA ILE A 280 -21.33 11.88 -8.31
C ILE A 280 -21.35 11.98 -6.78
N ALA A 281 -21.41 13.19 -6.22
CA ALA A 281 -21.48 13.37 -4.76
C ALA A 281 -22.76 12.78 -4.16
N SER A 282 -23.89 12.93 -4.86
CA SER A 282 -25.16 12.33 -4.46
C SER A 282 -25.11 10.80 -4.59
N ALA A 283 -24.55 10.28 -5.68
CA ALA A 283 -24.35 8.85 -5.89
C ALA A 283 -23.50 8.21 -4.80
N GLU A 284 -22.39 8.87 -4.39
CA GLU A 284 -21.55 8.38 -3.29
C GLU A 284 -22.31 8.31 -1.98
N ARG A 285 -23.12 9.32 -1.68
CA ARG A 285 -23.97 9.34 -0.49
C ARG A 285 -25.02 8.24 -0.54
N ILE A 286 -25.71 8.06 -1.67
CA ILE A 286 -26.72 7.01 -1.87
C ILE A 286 -26.08 5.64 -1.70
N LYS A 287 -24.96 5.38 -2.35
CA LYS A 287 -24.19 4.15 -2.21
C LYS A 287 -23.84 3.86 -0.75
N THR A 288 -23.34 4.85 -0.02
CA THR A 288 -22.85 4.68 1.35
C THR A 288 -23.96 4.44 2.36
N ILE A 289 -25.11 5.13 2.19
CA ILE A 289 -26.21 5.07 3.15
C ILE A 289 -27.19 3.94 2.82
N ASN A 290 -27.54 3.76 1.55
CA ASN A 290 -28.61 2.88 1.11
C ASN A 290 -28.12 1.63 0.38
N GLY A 291 -26.80 1.55 0.07
CA GLY A 291 -26.23 0.45 -0.70
C GLY A 291 -26.41 -0.91 -0.04
N GLY A 292 -26.53 -1.92 -0.86
CA GLY A 292 -26.62 -3.32 -0.48
C GLY A 292 -26.39 -4.21 -1.69
N LEU A 293 -26.21 -5.52 -1.47
CA LEU A 293 -25.97 -6.49 -2.54
C LEU A 293 -27.07 -7.57 -2.59
N LEU A 294 -27.74 -7.79 -1.47
CA LEU A 294 -28.79 -8.78 -1.35
C LEU A 294 -30.15 -8.07 -1.37
N ALA A 295 -30.93 -8.34 -2.41
CA ALA A 295 -32.30 -7.87 -2.47
C ALA A 295 -33.17 -8.76 -1.63
N THR A 296 -34.05 -8.16 -0.82
CA THR A 296 -35.09 -8.83 -0.04
C THR A 296 -36.45 -8.42 -0.58
N GLY A 297 -37.50 -9.17 -0.30
CA GLY A 297 -38.86 -8.83 -0.75
C GLY A 297 -39.40 -7.52 -0.16
N MET A 298 -38.69 -6.88 0.76
CA MET A 298 -39.05 -5.57 1.32
C MET A 298 -38.38 -4.41 0.57
N ASP A 299 -37.29 -4.64 -0.15
CA ASP A 299 -36.50 -3.59 -0.80
C ASP A 299 -37.24 -2.91 -1.96
N ASP A 300 -38.24 -3.56 -2.55
CA ASP A 300 -39.15 -2.94 -3.55
C ASP A 300 -40.02 -1.82 -2.98
N ARG A 301 -40.28 -1.88 -1.67
CA ARG A 301 -41.08 -0.89 -0.94
C ARG A 301 -40.24 0.15 -0.22
N ASP A 302 -38.94 -0.12 -0.10
CA ASP A 302 -37.97 0.80 0.51
C ASP A 302 -37.56 1.84 -0.56
N MET A 303 -38.17 3.02 -0.47
CA MET A 303 -38.00 4.08 -1.46
C MET A 303 -36.93 5.07 -1.00
N ILE A 304 -35.93 5.24 -1.83
CA ILE A 304 -34.84 6.17 -1.63
C ILE A 304 -35.14 7.46 -2.38
N GLU A 305 -35.03 8.56 -1.68
CA GLU A 305 -35.19 9.86 -2.28
C GLU A 305 -33.88 10.30 -2.95
N VAL A 306 -33.95 10.59 -4.23
CA VAL A 306 -32.80 11.02 -5.03
C VAL A 306 -33.06 12.39 -5.66
N LEU A 307 -32.01 13.19 -5.73
CA LEU A 307 -32.01 14.50 -6.38
C LEU A 307 -31.24 14.38 -7.69
N GLY A 308 -31.86 14.76 -8.79
CA GLY A 308 -31.27 14.68 -10.11
C GLY A 308 -30.18 15.73 -10.37
N GLU A 309 -29.79 15.85 -11.63
CA GLU A 309 -28.62 16.66 -12.04
C GLU A 309 -28.79 18.18 -11.87
N THR A 310 -30.04 18.67 -11.97
CA THR A 310 -30.29 20.13 -11.87
C THR A 310 -30.14 20.66 -10.46
N GLY A 311 -30.24 19.77 -9.46
CA GLY A 311 -30.20 20.15 -8.04
C GLY A 311 -31.42 20.91 -7.54
N ASP A 312 -32.48 21.00 -8.34
CA ASP A 312 -33.73 21.65 -7.99
C ASP A 312 -34.64 20.70 -7.19
N TRP A 313 -34.73 20.94 -5.89
CA TRP A 313 -35.54 20.15 -4.97
C TRP A 313 -37.02 20.08 -5.30
N GLU A 314 -37.57 21.07 -6.00
CA GLU A 314 -38.97 21.11 -6.35
C GLU A 314 -39.30 20.33 -7.63
N HIS A 315 -38.39 20.29 -8.59
CA HIS A 315 -38.66 19.74 -9.92
C HIS A 315 -37.86 18.48 -10.25
N ASP A 316 -36.77 18.18 -9.53
CA ASP A 316 -35.82 17.13 -9.88
C ASP A 316 -35.75 16.00 -8.83
N ARG A 317 -36.68 16.06 -7.86
CA ARG A 317 -36.81 15.04 -6.81
C ARG A 317 -37.60 13.83 -7.32
N ARG A 318 -37.06 12.66 -7.13
CA ARG A 318 -37.72 11.40 -7.45
C ARG A 318 -37.46 10.32 -6.43
N LEU A 319 -38.30 9.31 -6.44
CA LEU A 319 -38.15 8.13 -5.61
C LEU A 319 -37.67 6.96 -6.47
N VAL A 320 -36.70 6.24 -5.94
CA VAL A 320 -36.09 5.06 -6.55
C VAL A 320 -36.17 3.92 -5.54
N SER A 321 -36.54 2.73 -5.97
CA SER A 321 -36.54 1.60 -5.05
C SER A 321 -35.16 1.13 -4.68
N ARG A 322 -34.98 0.60 -3.49
CA ARG A 322 -33.69 0.01 -3.07
C ARG A 322 -33.31 -1.17 -3.97
N THR A 323 -34.28 -1.94 -4.47
CA THR A 323 -34.06 -3.01 -5.46
C THR A 323 -33.37 -2.48 -6.73
N GLU A 324 -33.81 -1.33 -7.24
CA GLU A 324 -33.17 -0.69 -8.41
C GLU A 324 -31.71 -0.30 -8.13
N LEU A 325 -31.44 0.30 -6.96
CA LEU A 325 -30.08 0.62 -6.53
C LEU A 325 -29.21 -0.63 -6.45
N ILE A 326 -29.70 -1.70 -5.82
CA ILE A 326 -29.01 -2.98 -5.73
C ILE A 326 -28.71 -3.55 -7.13
N GLY A 327 -29.69 -3.47 -8.04
CA GLY A 327 -29.52 -3.90 -9.43
C GLY A 327 -28.42 -3.16 -10.19
N ILE A 328 -28.18 -1.88 -9.87
CA ILE A 328 -27.09 -1.09 -10.45
C ILE A 328 -25.74 -1.47 -9.82
N MET A 329 -25.68 -1.63 -8.51
CA MET A 329 -24.43 -1.84 -7.78
C MET A 329 -23.88 -3.26 -7.91
N ARG A 330 -24.76 -4.25 -7.87
CA ARG A 330 -24.42 -5.67 -7.79
C ARG A 330 -23.50 -6.16 -8.91
N PRO A 331 -23.74 -5.88 -10.21
CA PRO A 331 -22.85 -6.35 -11.27
C PRO A 331 -21.42 -5.86 -11.12
N ARG A 332 -21.21 -4.63 -10.63
CA ARG A 332 -19.88 -4.08 -10.39
C ARG A 332 -19.18 -4.72 -9.20
N VAL A 333 -19.92 -5.07 -8.16
CA VAL A 333 -19.33 -5.77 -7.01
C VAL A 333 -19.05 -7.23 -7.35
N GLU A 334 -19.88 -7.86 -8.16
CA GLU A 334 -19.61 -9.21 -8.68
C GLU A 334 -18.33 -9.22 -9.55
N GLU A 335 -18.09 -8.20 -10.38
CA GLU A 335 -16.85 -8.03 -11.14
C GLU A 335 -15.61 -7.86 -10.23
N LEU A 336 -15.77 -7.19 -9.09
CA LEU A 336 -14.70 -7.07 -8.08
C LEU A 336 -14.35 -8.40 -7.40
N SER A 337 -15.26 -9.37 -7.43
CA SER A 337 -15.14 -10.66 -6.73
C SER A 337 -14.59 -11.78 -7.62
N LEU A 338 -14.46 -11.53 -8.94
CA LEU A 338 -13.92 -12.45 -9.94
C LEU A 338 -12.40 -12.29 -10.07
#